data_5c6f096f3cad90672328bbf07c0c023f
#
_entry.id   5c6f096f3cad90672328bbf07c0c023f
#
_cell.length_a   1.000
_cell.length_b   1.000
_cell.length_c   1.000
_cell.angle_alpha   90.00
_cell.angle_beta   90.00
_cell.angle_gamma   90.00
#
_symmetry.space_group_name_H-M   'P 1'
#
loop_
_entity.id
_entity.type
_entity.pdbx_description
1 polymer ?
#
loop_
_entity_poly.entity_id
_entity_poly.type
_entity_poly.pdbx_seq_one_letter_code
_entity_poly.pdbx_strand_id
1 'polypeptide(L)'
;MATRIPLEELARLPNFYLPTVSWAGDKLAFYWDKTGRMELYVLDLHSGAPKQVSHGEVPRALRAGFVWDRHDEHILFPKDQDGNEQHDLYAIDVNTSEVRQVTNDPACQEYPVQFSPDNQWLTVLTNKRGQLNLWKMRPDGTDYTQLSDYANPVGGGAWSPDGQWIAYGTNETRDLKNVDVYVMRADGSDARRVFSSGEGSQDWFADWAPDGHTMAITSDASGAHRPGILDWQTGQVRWLGHDGIDDTAIRFSIGGQWLVCMRNHESQIRPVLYEVTSGKARELKLPAGLAVGSYFALDDRALVSMFMSDTTRPALVLYDLERDDYDTLIAPEYGSIDPSLFVEGEHIWYDTFDGLKIPAILYRPREQARGQKLPAIVAVHGGPTGQWFRGFDPYAQFLADLGYVVIEPNIRGSTGYGTKFRDMALKDWGGADLEDVACAAEYLRRLPYVDPERIGIFGGSYGGYMTFMAVSKKPEHWKAAVAWVGITDLPKLYEKSMEHFKYYFRQQMGDPEKDADLWRERSAIHFANNVNARLLMVHGVNDPRCPVEQSRQFRDRLAALGRHEGVDFEYAEFADEGHGSSDIQQKIRTYHLLADFMQRNL
;
A
#
# COMPACT_ATOMS: atom_id res chain seq x y z
N MET A 1 -15.17 -16.44 31.84
CA MET A 1 -15.43 -15.80 30.55
C MET A 1 -14.09 -15.64 29.89
N ALA A 2 -13.94 -16.06 28.63
CA ALA A 2 -12.70 -15.79 27.90
C ALA A 2 -12.47 -14.28 27.85
N THR A 3 -11.25 -13.85 28.10
CA THR A 3 -10.85 -12.44 28.00
C THR A 3 -10.92 -12.05 26.53
N ARG A 4 -11.68 -11.03 26.19
CA ARG A 4 -11.81 -10.52 24.81
C ARG A 4 -10.86 -9.35 24.58
N ILE A 5 -10.49 -9.14 23.32
CA ILE A 5 -9.70 -7.99 22.88
C ILE A 5 -10.57 -6.73 22.98
N PRO A 6 -10.22 -5.73 23.82
CA PRO A 6 -10.97 -4.48 23.90
C PRO A 6 -10.75 -3.66 22.62
N LEU A 7 -11.82 -3.43 21.84
CA LEU A 7 -11.72 -2.76 20.52
C LEU A 7 -11.13 -1.36 20.59
N GLU A 8 -11.55 -0.56 21.58
CA GLU A 8 -11.01 0.79 21.76
C GLU A 8 -9.52 0.78 22.10
N GLU A 9 -9.08 -0.16 22.93
CA GLU A 9 -7.67 -0.29 23.28
C GLU A 9 -6.86 -0.77 22.07
N LEU A 10 -7.34 -1.78 21.34
CA LEU A 10 -6.70 -2.24 20.11
C LEU A 10 -6.54 -1.09 19.08
N ALA A 11 -7.58 -0.27 18.91
CA ALA A 11 -7.54 0.89 18.01
C ALA A 11 -6.54 1.98 18.47
N ARG A 12 -6.31 2.11 19.78
CA ARG A 12 -5.39 3.09 20.38
C ARG A 12 -3.93 2.63 20.41
N LEU A 13 -3.67 1.35 20.14
CA LEU A 13 -2.30 0.85 20.15
C LEU A 13 -1.47 1.51 19.05
N PRO A 14 -0.30 2.09 19.37
CA PRO A 14 0.48 2.86 18.42
C PRO A 14 1.09 2.00 17.32
N ASN A 15 1.22 2.56 16.12
CA ASN A 15 1.86 1.95 14.97
C ASN A 15 2.96 2.83 14.41
N PHE A 16 3.98 2.18 13.82
CA PHE A 16 5.04 2.84 13.07
C PHE A 16 4.69 2.87 11.58
N TYR A 17 5.19 3.91 10.89
CA TYR A 17 5.00 4.04 9.46
C TYR A 17 6.25 4.64 8.81
N LEU A 18 6.57 4.15 7.62
CA LEU A 18 7.58 4.72 6.72
C LEU A 18 8.94 4.98 7.37
N PRO A 19 9.56 4.00 8.06
CA PRO A 19 10.90 4.20 8.61
C PRO A 19 11.89 4.49 7.48
N THR A 20 12.75 5.50 7.68
CA THR A 20 13.75 5.92 6.68
C THR A 20 15.04 6.31 7.40
N VAL A 21 16.14 5.69 6.99
CA VAL A 21 17.48 5.96 7.55
C VAL A 21 18.04 7.23 6.92
N SER A 22 18.76 8.04 7.72
CA SER A 22 19.49 9.24 7.30
C SER A 22 20.64 8.91 6.32
N TRP A 23 21.18 9.91 5.65
CA TRP A 23 22.27 9.69 4.68
C TRP A 23 23.57 9.20 5.34
N ALA A 24 23.89 9.67 6.53
CA ALA A 24 25.03 9.15 7.32
C ALA A 24 24.77 7.74 7.88
N GLY A 25 23.53 7.27 7.86
CA GLY A 25 23.18 5.94 8.34
C GLY A 25 23.13 5.79 9.87
N ASP A 26 23.16 6.88 10.62
CA ASP A 26 23.22 6.92 12.09
C ASP A 26 21.89 7.29 12.76
N LYS A 27 20.90 7.78 11.97
CA LYS A 27 19.57 8.17 12.46
C LYS A 27 18.48 7.44 11.68
N LEU A 28 17.36 7.19 12.35
CA LEU A 28 16.14 6.65 11.79
C LEU A 28 14.99 7.63 12.02
N ALA A 29 14.36 8.13 10.96
CA ALA A 29 13.11 8.85 11.06
C ALA A 29 11.94 7.93 10.75
N PHE A 30 10.81 8.13 11.41
CA PHE A 30 9.58 7.37 11.19
C PHE A 30 8.38 8.16 11.73
N TYR A 31 7.21 7.90 11.15
CA TYR A 31 5.98 8.35 11.76
C TYR A 31 5.52 7.36 12.83
N TRP A 32 4.96 7.90 13.93
CA TRP A 32 4.42 7.13 15.04
C TRP A 32 3.17 7.81 15.59
N ASP A 33 2.08 7.06 15.77
CA ASP A 33 0.83 7.60 16.31
C ASP A 33 0.70 7.43 17.84
N LYS A 34 1.83 7.32 18.55
CA LYS A 34 1.92 7.10 20.01
C LYS A 34 1.20 8.16 20.86
N THR A 35 1.12 9.38 20.40
CA THR A 35 0.46 10.48 21.13
C THR A 35 -1.05 10.55 20.88
N GLY A 36 -1.58 9.62 20.10
CA GLY A 36 -2.98 9.62 19.68
C GLY A 36 -3.22 10.31 18.33
N ARG A 37 -2.15 10.80 17.70
CA ARG A 37 -2.13 11.33 16.35
C ARG A 37 -0.79 10.99 15.71
N MET A 38 -0.73 11.07 14.38
CA MET A 38 0.51 10.89 13.66
C MET A 38 1.50 12.01 14.00
N GLU A 39 2.74 11.63 14.39
CA GLU A 39 3.85 12.53 14.62
C GLU A 39 5.13 11.95 14.02
N LEU A 40 6.08 12.84 13.68
CA LEU A 40 7.39 12.45 13.20
C LEU A 40 8.35 12.31 14.39
N TYR A 41 9.07 11.19 14.39
CA TYR A 41 10.10 10.88 15.37
C TYR A 41 11.44 10.63 14.69
N VAL A 42 12.52 10.95 15.39
CA VAL A 42 13.89 10.62 14.99
C VAL A 42 14.55 9.83 16.11
N LEU A 43 15.12 8.70 15.77
CA LEU A 43 15.87 7.82 16.65
C LEU A 43 17.34 7.88 16.24
N ASP A 44 18.23 8.24 17.16
CA ASP A 44 19.68 8.06 17.02
C ASP A 44 20.01 6.59 17.29
N LEU A 45 20.59 5.92 16.32
CA LEU A 45 20.86 4.47 16.36
C LEU A 45 21.97 4.08 17.34
N HIS A 46 22.77 5.03 17.80
CA HIS A 46 23.79 4.79 18.83
C HIS A 46 23.25 4.95 20.26
N SER A 47 22.35 5.93 20.47
CA SER A 47 21.78 6.21 21.80
C SER A 47 20.50 5.44 22.11
N GLY A 48 19.76 5.03 21.06
CA GLY A 48 18.57 4.17 21.16
C GLY A 48 17.28 4.87 21.67
N ALA A 49 17.27 6.20 21.89
CA ALA A 49 16.10 6.91 22.38
C ALA A 49 15.41 7.73 21.26
N PRO A 50 14.13 7.46 20.94
CA PRO A 50 13.40 8.23 19.94
C PRO A 50 13.02 9.63 20.48
N LYS A 51 13.28 10.68 19.69
CA LYS A 51 12.88 12.06 19.93
C LYS A 51 11.68 12.39 19.03
N GLN A 52 10.59 12.88 19.60
CA GLN A 52 9.50 13.47 18.82
C GLN A 52 9.95 14.84 18.29
N VAL A 53 9.81 15.05 16.97
CA VAL A 53 10.23 16.30 16.32
C VAL A 53 9.07 17.11 15.79
N SER A 54 7.88 16.53 15.59
CA SER A 54 6.66 17.25 15.20
C SER A 54 5.61 17.27 16.32
N HIS A 55 4.76 18.29 16.34
CA HIS A 55 3.71 18.49 17.34
C HIS A 55 2.39 18.95 16.69
N GLY A 56 2.00 18.26 15.60
CA GLY A 56 0.78 18.56 14.88
C GLY A 56 0.96 19.05 13.46
N GLU A 57 2.18 19.13 13.00
CA GLU A 57 2.49 19.68 11.68
C GLU A 57 2.43 18.63 10.56
N VAL A 58 2.54 17.35 10.91
CA VAL A 58 2.53 16.25 9.92
C VAL A 58 1.10 15.86 9.49
N PRO A 59 0.94 15.18 8.34
CA PRO A 59 -0.39 14.83 7.83
C PRO A 59 -1.12 13.83 8.73
N ARG A 60 -2.46 13.89 8.72
CA ARG A 60 -3.33 12.94 9.43
C ARG A 60 -3.40 11.58 8.75
N ALA A 61 -3.30 11.55 7.42
CA ALA A 61 -3.27 10.33 6.61
C ALA A 61 -1.98 10.29 5.78
N LEU A 62 -1.25 9.18 5.86
CA LEU A 62 0.00 9.02 5.15
C LEU A 62 -0.25 8.52 3.73
N ARG A 63 0.01 9.35 2.74
CA ARG A 63 -0.10 9.04 1.31
C ARG A 63 1.23 9.08 0.57
N ALA A 64 2.21 9.73 1.16
CA ALA A 64 3.57 9.80 0.66
C ALA A 64 4.58 9.75 1.80
N GLY A 65 5.80 9.34 1.47
CA GLY A 65 6.94 9.37 2.38
C GLY A 65 7.50 10.77 2.56
N PHE A 66 8.52 10.85 3.36
CA PHE A 66 9.34 12.03 3.57
C PHE A 66 10.78 11.75 3.12
N VAL A 67 11.58 12.80 2.98
CA VAL A 67 12.98 12.69 2.58
C VAL A 67 13.89 13.48 3.52
N TRP A 68 15.05 12.89 3.86
CA TRP A 68 16.12 13.57 4.53
C TRP A 68 16.89 14.48 3.58
N ASP A 69 17.31 15.66 4.07
CA ASP A 69 18.33 16.42 3.39
C ASP A 69 19.71 15.74 3.50
N ARG A 70 20.71 16.18 2.71
CA ARG A 70 22.04 15.54 2.68
C ARG A 70 22.90 15.78 3.92
N HIS A 71 22.48 16.69 4.80
CA HIS A 71 23.17 16.99 6.06
C HIS A 71 22.53 16.32 7.27
N ASP A 72 21.43 15.56 7.06
CA ASP A 72 20.66 14.91 8.11
C ASP A 72 20.17 15.87 9.23
N GLU A 73 19.90 17.12 8.81
CA GLU A 73 19.43 18.20 9.67
C GLU A 73 17.95 18.52 9.44
N HIS A 74 17.43 18.28 8.20
CA HIS A 74 16.04 18.57 7.85
C HIS A 74 15.37 17.35 7.22
N ILE A 75 14.07 17.24 7.48
CA ILE A 75 13.18 16.30 6.81
C ILE A 75 12.12 17.10 6.07
N LEU A 76 11.94 16.81 4.76
CA LEU A 76 10.84 17.34 3.97
C LEU A 76 9.73 16.32 3.87
N PHE A 77 8.50 16.75 4.11
CA PHE A 77 7.32 15.90 4.10
C PHE A 77 6.14 16.60 3.40
N PRO A 78 5.28 15.84 2.69
CA PRO A 78 4.05 16.37 2.11
C PRO A 78 2.96 16.42 3.17
N LYS A 79 2.10 17.44 3.12
CA LYS A 79 0.95 17.60 3.99
C LYS A 79 -0.24 18.08 3.20
N ASP A 80 -1.36 17.41 3.37
CA ASP A 80 -2.67 17.75 2.80
C ASP A 80 -3.59 18.41 3.84
N GLN A 81 -4.77 18.83 3.37
CA GLN A 81 -5.83 19.34 4.24
C GLN A 81 -6.97 18.30 4.32
N ASP A 82 -7.23 17.82 5.53
CA ASP A 82 -8.39 16.98 5.86
C ASP A 82 -8.58 15.74 4.94
N GLY A 83 -7.46 15.17 4.48
CA GLY A 83 -7.45 13.96 3.68
C GLY A 83 -7.79 14.14 2.20
N ASN A 84 -7.72 15.38 1.66
CA ASN A 84 -8.01 15.68 0.25
C ASN A 84 -6.87 15.30 -0.72
N GLU A 85 -5.73 14.83 -0.21
CA GLU A 85 -4.53 14.41 -0.96
C GLU A 85 -3.96 15.49 -1.91
N GLN A 86 -4.29 16.77 -1.70
CA GLN A 86 -3.58 17.89 -2.32
C GLN A 86 -2.48 18.30 -1.34
N HIS A 87 -1.23 18.10 -1.72
CA HIS A 87 -0.11 18.19 -0.79
C HIS A 87 0.78 19.40 -1.09
N ASP A 88 0.99 20.22 -0.07
CA ASP A 88 2.10 21.14 -0.02
C ASP A 88 3.29 20.52 0.72
N LEU A 89 4.50 20.97 0.43
CA LEU A 89 5.72 20.52 1.09
C LEU A 89 6.06 21.38 2.29
N TYR A 90 6.45 20.71 3.37
CA TYR A 90 6.94 21.30 4.62
C TYR A 90 8.32 20.74 4.94
N ALA A 91 9.15 21.54 5.58
CA ALA A 91 10.45 21.14 6.11
C ALA A 91 10.44 21.27 7.63
N ILE A 92 11.01 20.29 8.31
CA ILE A 92 11.23 20.31 9.75
C ILE A 92 12.72 20.15 10.06
N ASP A 93 13.26 21.03 10.90
CA ASP A 93 14.59 20.88 11.48
C ASP A 93 14.54 19.87 12.63
N VAL A 94 15.29 18.77 12.53
CA VAL A 94 15.23 17.67 13.50
C VAL A 94 15.87 18.00 14.85
N ASN A 95 16.71 19.04 14.90
CA ASN A 95 17.38 19.48 16.12
C ASN A 95 16.50 20.45 16.91
N THR A 96 15.93 21.46 16.24
CA THR A 96 15.14 22.54 16.84
C THR A 96 13.64 22.28 16.84
N SER A 97 13.15 21.36 15.99
CA SER A 97 11.74 21.12 15.73
C SER A 97 11.01 22.32 15.07
N GLU A 98 11.76 23.24 14.46
CA GLU A 98 11.17 24.35 13.69
C GLU A 98 10.62 23.82 12.39
N VAL A 99 9.35 24.18 12.08
CA VAL A 99 8.66 23.77 10.86
C VAL A 99 8.43 25.00 9.97
N ARG A 100 8.76 24.87 8.68
CA ARG A 100 8.45 25.89 7.67
C ARG A 100 7.70 25.27 6.49
N GLN A 101 6.74 25.97 5.95
CA GLN A 101 6.11 25.64 4.69
C GLN A 101 7.06 25.99 3.55
N VAL A 102 7.25 25.06 2.60
CA VAL A 102 8.15 25.18 1.46
C VAL A 102 7.38 25.55 0.21
N THR A 103 6.24 24.92 -0.04
CA THR A 103 5.36 25.22 -1.16
C THR A 103 3.97 25.61 -0.68
N ASN A 104 3.20 26.30 -1.53
CA ASN A 104 1.84 26.70 -1.23
C ASN A 104 1.02 26.72 -2.54
N ASP A 105 0.57 25.54 -2.96
CA ASP A 105 -0.30 25.35 -4.12
C ASP A 105 -1.36 24.27 -3.80
N PRO A 106 -2.44 24.64 -3.10
CA PRO A 106 -3.43 23.71 -2.58
C PRO A 106 -4.25 22.99 -3.66
N ALA A 107 -4.01 23.28 -4.95
CA ALA A 107 -4.63 22.59 -6.07
C ALA A 107 -3.76 21.46 -6.64
N CYS A 108 -2.55 21.27 -6.13
CA CYS A 108 -1.57 20.33 -6.65
C CYS A 108 -1.26 19.23 -5.63
N GLN A 109 -0.74 18.13 -6.15
CA GLN A 109 -0.04 17.11 -5.38
C GLN A 109 1.45 17.33 -5.56
N GLU A 110 2.19 17.41 -4.47
CA GLU A 110 3.63 17.56 -4.48
C GLU A 110 4.25 16.49 -3.59
N TYR A 111 5.15 15.69 -4.18
CA TYR A 111 5.83 14.59 -3.51
C TYR A 111 7.34 14.81 -3.57
N PRO A 112 8.03 14.97 -2.44
CA PRO A 112 9.48 15.12 -2.43
C PRO A 112 10.12 13.78 -2.82
N VAL A 113 11.12 13.81 -3.71
CA VAL A 113 11.78 12.59 -4.18
C VAL A 113 13.17 12.46 -3.58
N GLN A 114 14.08 13.38 -3.89
CA GLN A 114 15.45 13.29 -3.40
C GLN A 114 16.19 14.62 -3.51
N PHE A 115 17.01 14.93 -2.52
CA PHE A 115 17.97 16.04 -2.63
C PHE A 115 19.15 15.70 -3.53
N SER A 116 19.65 16.69 -4.29
CA SER A 116 20.90 16.55 -5.03
C SER A 116 22.08 16.29 -4.08
N PRO A 117 23.19 15.67 -4.56
CA PRO A 117 24.34 15.36 -3.70
C PRO A 117 24.96 16.58 -3.01
N ASP A 118 24.89 17.75 -3.63
CA ASP A 118 25.35 19.04 -3.09
C ASP A 118 24.33 19.76 -2.19
N ASN A 119 23.17 19.13 -1.92
CA ASN A 119 22.05 19.67 -1.16
C ASN A 119 21.44 20.97 -1.70
N GLN A 120 21.74 21.35 -2.95
CA GLN A 120 21.28 22.61 -3.54
C GLN A 120 19.92 22.49 -4.23
N TRP A 121 19.49 21.29 -4.59
CA TRP A 121 18.25 21.03 -5.30
C TRP A 121 17.47 19.89 -4.68
N LEU A 122 16.16 19.93 -4.82
CA LEU A 122 15.23 18.83 -4.51
C LEU A 122 14.46 18.48 -5.78
N THR A 123 14.40 17.20 -6.14
CA THR A 123 13.46 16.71 -7.14
C THR A 123 12.08 16.47 -6.50
N VAL A 124 11.02 16.84 -7.23
CA VAL A 124 9.62 16.77 -6.80
C VAL A 124 8.79 16.19 -7.92
N LEU A 125 7.92 15.25 -7.61
CA LEU A 125 6.84 14.83 -8.49
C LEU A 125 5.60 15.67 -8.20
N THR A 126 5.02 16.28 -9.23
CA THR A 126 3.82 17.09 -9.07
C THR A 126 2.92 17.04 -10.30
N ASN A 127 1.60 17.15 -10.07
CA ASN A 127 0.58 17.25 -11.11
C ASN A 127 0.24 18.72 -11.48
N LYS A 128 1.11 19.66 -11.18
CA LYS A 128 0.92 21.12 -11.38
C LYS A 128 0.48 21.52 -12.80
N ARG A 129 0.75 20.67 -13.80
CA ARG A 129 0.28 20.84 -15.19
C ARG A 129 -0.63 19.68 -15.65
N GLY A 130 -1.39 19.08 -14.71
CA GLY A 130 -2.34 18.02 -14.99
C GLY A 130 -1.77 16.63 -14.68
N GLN A 131 -0.78 16.15 -15.45
CA GLN A 131 -0.16 14.85 -15.20
C GLN A 131 1.02 14.96 -14.24
N LEU A 132 1.25 13.90 -13.45
CA LEU A 132 2.44 13.78 -12.60
C LEU A 132 3.69 13.79 -13.46
N ASN A 133 4.51 14.80 -13.27
CA ASN A 133 5.78 15.01 -13.94
C ASN A 133 6.87 15.41 -12.95
N LEU A 134 8.13 15.32 -13.38
CA LEU A 134 9.29 15.62 -12.57
C LEU A 134 9.64 17.10 -12.65
N TRP A 135 9.83 17.71 -11.50
CA TRP A 135 10.26 19.07 -11.30
C TRP A 135 11.46 19.10 -10.36
N LYS A 136 12.15 20.23 -10.29
CA LYS A 136 13.14 20.54 -9.25
C LYS A 136 12.94 21.91 -8.68
N MET A 137 13.38 22.11 -7.45
CA MET A 137 13.39 23.40 -6.77
C MET A 137 14.55 23.50 -5.79
N ARG A 138 14.82 24.71 -5.30
CA ARG A 138 15.69 24.90 -4.14
C ARG A 138 15.02 24.36 -2.87
N PRO A 139 15.79 23.99 -1.83
CA PRO A 139 15.23 23.50 -0.57
C PRO A 139 14.27 24.48 0.12
N ASP A 140 14.36 25.77 -0.20
CA ASP A 140 13.47 26.82 0.31
C ASP A 140 12.19 27.04 -0.55
N GLY A 141 12.02 26.26 -1.63
CA GLY A 141 10.88 26.35 -2.54
C GLY A 141 11.08 27.32 -3.73
N THR A 142 12.21 28.03 -3.79
CA THR A 142 12.53 28.92 -4.91
C THR A 142 13.04 28.14 -6.13
N ASP A 143 13.16 28.81 -7.29
CA ASP A 143 13.66 28.25 -8.56
C ASP A 143 12.88 26.98 -8.99
N TYR A 144 11.55 26.93 -8.74
CA TYR A 144 10.71 25.77 -9.03
C TYR A 144 10.54 25.58 -10.55
N THR A 145 11.26 24.61 -11.12
CA THR A 145 11.42 24.42 -12.56
C THR A 145 10.96 23.01 -12.99
N GLN A 146 10.18 22.94 -14.07
CA GLN A 146 9.77 21.67 -14.68
C GLN A 146 10.95 21.02 -15.41
N LEU A 147 11.16 19.71 -15.17
CA LEU A 147 12.21 18.91 -15.82
C LEU A 147 11.64 17.98 -16.91
N SER A 148 10.41 17.50 -16.76
CA SER A 148 9.75 16.60 -17.72
C SER A 148 8.35 17.08 -18.07
N ASP A 149 7.86 16.70 -19.27
CA ASP A 149 6.52 17.05 -19.77
C ASP A 149 5.94 15.85 -20.55
N TYR A 150 5.79 14.72 -19.86
CA TYR A 150 5.20 13.52 -20.44
C TYR A 150 3.69 13.50 -20.27
N ALA A 151 3.00 12.95 -21.29
CA ALA A 151 1.55 12.72 -21.22
C ALA A 151 1.17 11.59 -20.25
N ASN A 152 2.07 10.64 -20.03
CA ASN A 152 1.93 9.56 -19.07
C ASN A 152 2.69 9.89 -17.77
N PRO A 153 2.29 9.30 -16.63
CA PRO A 153 2.92 9.62 -15.35
C PRO A 153 4.42 9.32 -15.34
N VAL A 154 5.18 10.17 -14.66
CA VAL A 154 6.58 9.94 -14.31
C VAL A 154 6.65 9.42 -12.87
N GLY A 155 7.53 8.47 -12.61
CA GLY A 155 7.87 7.96 -11.29
C GLY A 155 9.36 8.04 -11.01
N GLY A 156 9.76 8.25 -9.75
CA GLY A 156 11.16 8.41 -9.37
C GLY A 156 11.67 9.84 -9.55
N GLY A 157 12.95 10.00 -9.85
CA GLY A 157 13.63 11.31 -9.95
C GLY A 157 14.88 11.37 -9.08
N ALA A 158 15.65 10.27 -9.04
CA ALA A 158 16.83 10.13 -8.20
C ALA A 158 18.10 10.66 -8.86
N TRP A 159 18.85 11.47 -8.13
CA TRP A 159 20.11 12.03 -8.58
C TRP A 159 21.23 11.01 -8.63
N SER A 160 22.05 11.05 -9.70
CA SER A 160 23.32 10.31 -9.72
C SER A 160 24.27 10.82 -8.63
N PRO A 161 25.23 10.01 -8.17
CA PRO A 161 26.18 10.41 -7.13
C PRO A 161 27.02 11.64 -7.45
N ASP A 162 27.27 11.90 -8.74
CA ASP A 162 27.98 13.09 -9.22
C ASP A 162 27.07 14.33 -9.43
N GLY A 163 25.74 14.17 -9.22
CA GLY A 163 24.74 15.23 -9.38
C GLY A 163 24.49 15.68 -10.82
N GLN A 164 25.02 14.99 -11.83
CA GLN A 164 24.88 15.40 -13.23
C GLN A 164 23.64 14.82 -13.92
N TRP A 165 23.13 13.70 -13.41
CA TRP A 165 22.02 12.97 -14.00
C TRP A 165 20.90 12.73 -13.00
N ILE A 166 19.69 12.54 -13.54
CA ILE A 166 18.49 12.14 -12.78
C ILE A 166 17.91 10.91 -13.47
N ALA A 167 17.70 9.81 -12.72
CA ALA A 167 17.04 8.61 -13.19
C ALA A 167 15.56 8.61 -12.79
N TYR A 168 14.70 8.16 -13.71
CA TYR A 168 13.25 8.12 -13.52
C TYR A 168 12.61 7.02 -14.38
N GLY A 169 11.35 6.72 -14.12
CA GLY A 169 10.53 5.81 -14.92
C GLY A 169 9.39 6.55 -15.61
N THR A 170 9.07 6.18 -16.85
CA THR A 170 7.86 6.63 -17.55
C THR A 170 7.50 5.68 -18.69
N ASN A 171 6.39 5.96 -19.36
CA ASN A 171 5.90 5.18 -20.50
C ASN A 171 5.68 6.09 -21.73
N GLU A 172 6.38 5.81 -22.82
CA GLU A 172 6.17 6.46 -24.12
C GLU A 172 5.57 5.50 -25.16
N THR A 173 5.18 4.28 -24.74
CA THR A 173 4.59 3.28 -25.64
C THR A 173 3.06 3.37 -25.66
N ARG A 174 2.42 2.57 -26.51
CA ARG A 174 0.96 2.46 -26.56
C ARG A 174 0.39 1.49 -25.52
N ASP A 175 1.19 0.55 -25.06
CA ASP A 175 0.80 -0.33 -23.96
C ASP A 175 0.89 0.44 -22.64
N LEU A 176 -0.26 0.78 -22.06
CA LEU A 176 -0.33 1.57 -20.83
C LEU A 176 0.27 0.84 -19.61
N LYS A 177 0.50 -0.47 -19.71
CA LYS A 177 1.16 -1.25 -18.66
C LYS A 177 2.67 -1.02 -18.65
N ASN A 178 3.25 -0.63 -19.78
CA ASN A 178 4.69 -0.46 -19.94
C ASN A 178 5.26 0.61 -19.03
N VAL A 179 6.42 0.35 -18.46
CA VAL A 179 7.29 1.33 -17.80
C VAL A 179 8.73 1.02 -18.20
N ASP A 180 9.46 2.03 -18.61
CA ASP A 180 10.88 1.91 -18.97
C ASP A 180 11.74 2.83 -18.09
N VAL A 181 13.04 2.54 -18.00
CA VAL A 181 14.01 3.35 -17.26
C VAL A 181 14.62 4.42 -18.15
N TYR A 182 14.56 5.66 -17.66
CA TYR A 182 15.07 6.86 -18.33
C TYR A 182 16.10 7.57 -17.47
N VAL A 183 16.94 8.37 -18.13
CA VAL A 183 17.79 9.38 -17.49
C VAL A 183 17.65 10.73 -18.20
N MET A 184 17.90 11.81 -17.48
CA MET A 184 18.07 13.15 -18.02
C MET A 184 19.22 13.87 -17.33
N ARG A 185 19.75 14.93 -17.93
CA ARG A 185 20.66 15.85 -17.25
C ARG A 185 19.96 16.56 -16.09
N ALA A 186 20.74 17.04 -15.12
CA ALA A 186 20.26 17.81 -13.97
C ALA A 186 19.43 19.06 -14.33
N ASP A 187 19.55 19.57 -15.55
CA ASP A 187 18.77 20.70 -16.07
C ASP A 187 17.53 20.29 -16.89
N GLY A 188 17.27 18.98 -17.01
CA GLY A 188 16.16 18.41 -17.79
C GLY A 188 16.52 18.11 -19.26
N SER A 189 17.70 18.50 -19.73
CA SER A 189 18.16 18.20 -21.09
C SER A 189 18.60 16.74 -21.24
N ASP A 190 18.79 16.29 -22.50
CA ASP A 190 19.28 14.94 -22.85
C ASP A 190 18.46 13.81 -22.20
N ALA A 191 17.14 14.00 -22.13
CA ALA A 191 16.21 12.98 -21.63
C ALA A 191 16.17 11.79 -22.61
N ARG A 192 16.46 10.57 -22.12
CA ARG A 192 16.47 9.38 -22.97
C ARG A 192 16.20 8.10 -22.18
N ARG A 193 15.60 7.14 -22.85
CA ARG A 193 15.45 5.78 -22.34
C ARG A 193 16.82 5.08 -22.33
N VAL A 194 17.16 4.46 -21.19
CA VAL A 194 18.42 3.70 -21.02
C VAL A 194 18.16 2.20 -20.89
N PHE A 195 16.93 1.82 -20.53
CA PHE A 195 16.58 0.40 -20.46
C PHE A 195 15.10 0.15 -20.71
N SER A 196 14.82 -0.96 -21.40
CA SER A 196 13.50 -1.58 -21.59
C SER A 196 13.71 -3.07 -21.82
N SER A 197 12.97 -3.91 -21.11
CA SER A 197 12.92 -5.37 -21.33
C SER A 197 12.02 -5.74 -22.52
N GLY A 198 11.13 -4.82 -22.93
CA GLY A 198 10.21 -5.02 -24.05
C GLY A 198 8.87 -4.35 -23.80
N GLU A 199 8.03 -4.25 -24.84
CA GLU A 199 6.70 -3.65 -24.72
C GLU A 199 5.82 -4.44 -23.75
N GLY A 200 5.17 -3.73 -22.82
CA GLY A 200 4.31 -4.30 -21.79
C GLY A 200 5.02 -4.80 -20.55
N SER A 201 6.36 -4.72 -20.47
CA SER A 201 7.09 -4.94 -19.22
C SER A 201 7.06 -3.72 -18.31
N GLN A 202 7.24 -3.95 -17.02
CA GLN A 202 7.42 -2.91 -16.02
C GLN A 202 8.87 -2.96 -15.54
N ASP A 203 9.65 -1.99 -16.03
CA ASP A 203 11.06 -1.84 -15.69
C ASP A 203 11.24 -0.60 -14.80
N TRP A 204 11.57 -0.84 -13.53
CA TRP A 204 11.67 0.22 -12.52
C TRP A 204 13.12 0.48 -12.15
N PHE A 205 13.51 1.76 -12.14
CA PHE A 205 14.71 2.19 -11.46
C PHE A 205 14.53 2.06 -9.94
N ALA A 206 15.53 1.53 -9.25
CA ALA A 206 15.54 1.41 -7.79
C ALA A 206 16.56 2.37 -7.15
N ASP A 207 17.85 2.30 -7.54
CA ASP A 207 18.90 3.11 -6.94
C ASP A 207 20.12 3.23 -7.86
N TRP A 208 20.88 4.32 -7.68
CA TRP A 208 22.20 4.44 -8.27
C TRP A 208 23.24 3.70 -7.45
N ALA A 209 24.14 2.97 -8.11
CA ALA A 209 25.33 2.48 -7.42
C ALA A 209 26.25 3.64 -7.04
N PRO A 210 27.01 3.56 -5.93
CA PRO A 210 27.89 4.64 -5.49
C PRO A 210 28.95 5.03 -6.51
N ASP A 211 29.28 4.16 -7.47
CA ASP A 211 30.22 4.43 -8.56
C ASP A 211 29.66 5.36 -9.66
N GLY A 212 28.33 5.56 -9.69
CA GLY A 212 27.63 6.34 -10.71
C GLY A 212 27.59 5.73 -12.11
N HIS A 213 28.16 4.53 -12.31
CA HIS A 213 28.21 3.82 -13.59
C HIS A 213 27.11 2.78 -13.74
N THR A 214 26.64 2.25 -12.63
CA THR A 214 25.59 1.23 -12.62
C THR A 214 24.37 1.66 -11.82
N MET A 215 23.24 1.01 -12.09
CA MET A 215 21.95 1.21 -11.41
C MET A 215 21.38 -0.12 -10.98
N ALA A 216 20.68 -0.15 -9.86
CA ALA A 216 19.77 -1.22 -9.54
C ALA A 216 18.43 -0.97 -10.24
N ILE A 217 17.93 -1.99 -10.91
CA ILE A 217 16.62 -2.01 -11.55
C ILE A 217 15.83 -3.24 -11.11
N THR A 218 14.52 -3.19 -11.32
CA THR A 218 13.63 -4.35 -11.22
C THR A 218 12.82 -4.46 -12.50
N SER A 219 12.71 -5.66 -13.07
CA SER A 219 11.86 -5.95 -14.23
C SER A 219 10.90 -7.09 -13.93
N ASP A 220 9.70 -7.01 -14.47
CA ASP A 220 8.70 -8.08 -14.39
C ASP A 220 8.63 -8.96 -15.67
N ALA A 221 9.49 -8.70 -16.65
CA ALA A 221 9.50 -9.39 -17.95
C ALA A 221 9.70 -10.90 -17.86
N SER A 222 10.34 -11.41 -16.80
CA SER A 222 10.52 -12.86 -16.57
C SER A 222 9.30 -13.55 -15.96
N GLY A 223 8.20 -12.83 -15.73
CA GLY A 223 6.96 -13.33 -15.12
C GLY A 223 6.84 -13.09 -13.62
N ALA A 224 7.87 -12.53 -12.98
CA ALA A 224 7.89 -12.04 -11.61
C ALA A 224 8.93 -10.90 -11.51
N HIS A 225 8.92 -10.12 -10.44
CA HIS A 225 9.92 -9.08 -10.24
C HIS A 225 11.31 -9.71 -10.08
N ARG A 226 12.24 -9.27 -10.91
CA ARG A 226 13.62 -9.71 -10.88
C ARG A 226 14.57 -8.52 -10.80
N PRO A 227 15.47 -8.46 -9.81
CA PRO A 227 16.44 -7.39 -9.70
C PRO A 227 17.58 -7.57 -10.70
N GLY A 228 18.12 -6.45 -11.18
CA GLY A 228 19.26 -6.40 -12.08
C GLY A 228 20.20 -5.24 -11.78
N ILE A 229 21.46 -5.40 -12.16
CA ILE A 229 22.47 -4.35 -12.19
C ILE A 229 22.63 -3.91 -13.64
N LEU A 230 22.17 -2.70 -13.94
CA LEU A 230 22.19 -2.07 -15.26
C LEU A 230 23.42 -1.18 -15.41
N ASP A 231 24.26 -1.43 -16.40
CA ASP A 231 25.18 -0.40 -16.95
C ASP A 231 24.32 0.52 -17.83
N TRP A 232 24.01 1.70 -17.33
CA TRP A 232 23.08 2.61 -18.00
C TRP A 232 23.62 3.28 -19.26
N GLN A 233 24.95 3.26 -19.47
CA GLN A 233 25.57 3.79 -20.68
C GLN A 233 25.51 2.78 -21.84
N THR A 234 25.67 1.49 -21.53
CA THR A 234 25.66 0.42 -22.53
C THR A 234 24.31 -0.28 -22.67
N GLY A 235 23.42 -0.15 -21.69
CA GLY A 235 22.14 -0.84 -21.61
C GLY A 235 22.27 -2.32 -21.20
N GLN A 236 23.47 -2.77 -20.83
CA GLN A 236 23.67 -4.16 -20.41
C GLN A 236 23.20 -4.39 -18.98
N VAL A 237 22.43 -5.47 -18.76
CA VAL A 237 21.94 -5.86 -17.44
C VAL A 237 22.54 -7.18 -17.03
N ARG A 238 23.05 -7.22 -15.81
CA ARG A 238 23.36 -8.45 -15.11
C ARG A 238 22.22 -8.76 -14.13
N TRP A 239 21.39 -9.74 -14.50
CA TRP A 239 20.27 -10.16 -13.67
C TRP A 239 20.74 -10.89 -12.41
N LEU A 240 20.06 -10.63 -11.30
CA LEU A 240 20.28 -11.28 -10.00
C LEU A 240 19.16 -12.31 -9.74
N GLY A 241 19.42 -13.24 -8.81
CA GLY A 241 18.45 -14.30 -8.52
C GLY A 241 18.18 -15.21 -9.72
N HIS A 242 17.02 -15.80 -9.76
CA HIS A 242 16.56 -16.67 -10.85
C HIS A 242 15.10 -16.37 -11.22
N ASP A 243 14.66 -16.88 -12.37
CA ASP A 243 13.27 -16.71 -12.83
C ASP A 243 12.29 -17.35 -11.84
N GLY A 244 11.16 -16.68 -11.63
CA GLY A 244 10.10 -17.13 -10.74
C GLY A 244 10.26 -16.75 -9.25
N ILE A 245 11.35 -16.06 -8.87
CA ILE A 245 11.45 -15.37 -7.59
C ILE A 245 10.91 -13.96 -7.76
N ASP A 246 10.08 -13.52 -6.81
CA ASP A 246 9.54 -12.15 -6.78
C ASP A 246 10.38 -11.28 -5.83
N ASP A 247 11.51 -10.77 -6.36
CA ASP A 247 12.46 -9.91 -5.64
C ASP A 247 12.47 -8.51 -6.26
N THR A 248 12.16 -7.49 -5.46
CA THR A 248 12.21 -6.08 -5.87
C THR A 248 13.48 -5.43 -5.32
N ALA A 249 14.29 -4.83 -6.18
CA ALA A 249 15.47 -4.05 -5.77
C ALA A 249 15.05 -2.79 -5.01
N ILE A 250 15.77 -2.46 -3.94
CA ILE A 250 15.50 -1.28 -3.12
C ILE A 250 16.67 -0.30 -3.15
N ARG A 251 17.84 -0.70 -2.63
CA ARG A 251 18.97 0.22 -2.46
C ARG A 251 20.29 -0.54 -2.38
N PHE A 252 21.35 0.11 -2.89
CA PHE A 252 22.71 -0.33 -2.62
C PHE A 252 23.12 0.00 -1.18
N SER A 253 24.07 -0.77 -0.65
CA SER A 253 24.83 -0.37 0.50
C SER A 253 25.71 0.85 0.18
N ILE A 254 26.08 1.63 1.18
CA ILE A 254 26.91 2.86 1.01
C ILE A 254 28.23 2.51 0.33
N GLY A 255 28.84 1.37 0.68
CA GLY A 255 30.07 0.86 0.05
C GLY A 255 29.85 0.17 -1.30
N GLY A 256 28.60 0.00 -1.77
CA GLY A 256 28.27 -0.62 -3.05
C GLY A 256 28.50 -2.15 -3.12
N GLN A 257 28.83 -2.79 -2.00
CA GLN A 257 29.07 -4.23 -1.95
C GLN A 257 27.77 -5.04 -2.04
N TRP A 258 26.70 -4.53 -1.46
CA TRP A 258 25.42 -5.21 -1.35
C TRP A 258 24.29 -4.42 -2.02
N LEU A 259 23.31 -5.15 -2.56
CA LEU A 259 22.01 -4.62 -2.95
C LEU A 259 20.96 -5.29 -2.05
N VAL A 260 20.21 -4.50 -1.27
CA VAL A 260 19.04 -5.02 -0.56
C VAL A 260 17.85 -5.08 -1.51
N CYS A 261 17.21 -6.24 -1.54
CA CYS A 261 15.97 -6.50 -2.27
C CYS A 261 14.89 -6.97 -1.29
N MET A 262 13.63 -6.76 -1.63
CA MET A 262 12.49 -7.27 -0.88
C MET A 262 11.90 -8.46 -1.62
N ARG A 263 11.99 -9.65 -1.03
CA ARG A 263 11.38 -10.88 -1.54
C ARG A 263 9.94 -10.98 -1.10
N ASN A 264 9.03 -11.11 -2.07
CA ASN A 264 7.63 -11.41 -1.83
C ASN A 264 7.36 -12.89 -2.11
N HIS A 265 7.01 -13.65 -1.07
CA HIS A 265 6.74 -15.08 -1.20
C HIS A 265 5.69 -15.53 -0.18
N GLU A 266 4.64 -16.21 -0.65
CA GLU A 266 3.55 -16.75 0.19
C GLU A 266 2.99 -15.73 1.19
N SER A 267 2.63 -14.53 0.67
CA SER A 267 2.11 -13.42 1.46
C SER A 267 3.07 -12.88 2.54
N GLN A 268 4.37 -13.09 2.39
CA GLN A 268 5.40 -12.53 3.25
C GLN A 268 6.34 -11.63 2.44
N ILE A 269 6.84 -10.57 3.07
CA ILE A 269 7.91 -9.73 2.50
C ILE A 269 9.12 -9.81 3.42
N ARG A 270 10.28 -10.17 2.84
CA ARG A 270 11.52 -10.34 3.58
C ARG A 270 12.70 -9.70 2.84
N PRO A 271 13.63 -9.05 3.54
CA PRO A 271 14.86 -8.55 2.91
C PRO A 271 15.78 -9.70 2.52
N VAL A 272 16.35 -9.56 1.32
CA VAL A 272 17.41 -10.43 0.78
C VAL A 272 18.55 -9.54 0.31
N LEU A 273 19.76 -9.87 0.67
CA LEU A 273 20.97 -9.18 0.21
C LEU A 273 21.59 -9.91 -0.98
N TYR A 274 21.84 -9.18 -2.05
CA TYR A 274 22.65 -9.68 -3.16
C TYR A 274 24.05 -9.06 -3.11
N GLU A 275 25.08 -9.90 -3.08
CA GLU A 275 26.45 -9.41 -3.27
C GLU A 275 26.62 -8.91 -4.71
N VAL A 276 26.92 -7.63 -4.86
CA VAL A 276 26.91 -6.94 -6.15
C VAL A 276 27.90 -7.58 -7.14
N THR A 277 29.05 -8.05 -6.71
CA THR A 277 30.08 -8.64 -7.59
C THR A 277 29.74 -10.04 -8.04
N SER A 278 29.34 -10.93 -7.14
CA SER A 278 29.06 -12.34 -7.42
C SER A 278 27.62 -12.65 -7.81
N GLY A 279 26.67 -11.78 -7.43
CA GLY A 279 25.24 -12.04 -7.56
C GLY A 279 24.69 -13.05 -6.55
N LYS A 280 25.50 -13.47 -5.56
CA LYS A 280 25.08 -14.43 -4.54
C LYS A 280 24.08 -13.79 -3.57
N ALA A 281 22.96 -14.48 -3.36
CA ALA A 281 21.95 -14.08 -2.39
C ALA A 281 22.31 -14.52 -0.96
N ARG A 282 22.00 -13.65 0.01
CA ARG A 282 22.01 -13.91 1.45
C ARG A 282 20.64 -13.57 2.02
N GLU A 283 19.91 -14.57 2.49
CA GLU A 283 18.68 -14.39 3.24
C GLU A 283 18.99 -14.09 4.70
N LEU A 284 18.18 -13.21 5.33
CA LEU A 284 18.38 -12.81 6.72
C LEU A 284 17.56 -13.71 7.64
N LYS A 285 18.10 -14.01 8.81
CA LYS A 285 17.48 -14.87 9.84
C LYS A 285 16.44 -14.09 10.67
N LEU A 286 15.38 -13.63 10.01
CA LEU A 286 14.23 -13.02 10.67
C LEU A 286 13.12 -14.07 10.87
N PRO A 287 12.26 -13.93 11.89
CA PRO A 287 11.06 -14.77 12.02
C PRO A 287 10.15 -14.69 10.79
N ALA A 288 9.21 -15.65 10.66
CA ALA A 288 8.18 -15.56 9.62
C ALA A 288 7.30 -14.31 9.83
N GLY A 289 6.95 -13.63 8.76
CA GLY A 289 6.17 -12.38 8.79
C GLY A 289 6.62 -11.37 7.73
N LEU A 290 6.32 -10.12 7.99
CA LEU A 290 6.72 -8.99 7.16
C LEU A 290 7.93 -8.26 7.79
N ALA A 291 8.97 -8.04 7.00
CA ALA A 291 10.05 -7.13 7.33
C ALA A 291 10.18 -6.12 6.19
N VAL A 292 9.65 -4.92 6.37
CA VAL A 292 9.53 -3.89 5.33
C VAL A 292 10.33 -2.65 5.66
N GLY A 293 10.61 -1.81 4.65
CA GLY A 293 11.40 -0.59 4.81
C GLY A 293 12.83 -0.91 5.25
N SER A 294 13.47 -1.89 4.60
CA SER A 294 14.81 -2.34 4.96
C SER A 294 15.88 -1.44 4.37
N TYR A 295 16.63 -0.73 5.23
CA TYR A 295 17.66 0.23 4.85
C TYR A 295 18.99 -0.07 5.56
N PHE A 296 20.10 0.06 4.84
CA PHE A 296 21.43 -0.02 5.43
C PHE A 296 21.65 1.11 6.43
N ALA A 297 22.35 0.78 7.52
CA ALA A 297 22.67 1.67 8.62
C ALA A 297 24.04 1.34 9.21
N LEU A 298 24.59 2.26 10.02
CA LEU A 298 25.82 2.06 10.77
C LEU A 298 27.00 1.60 9.89
N ASP A 299 27.29 2.36 8.83
CA ASP A 299 28.35 2.05 7.84
C ASP A 299 28.20 0.65 7.22
N ASP A 300 27.00 0.34 6.74
CA ASP A 300 26.64 -0.96 6.13
C ASP A 300 26.75 -2.19 7.05
N ARG A 301 26.95 -1.99 8.37
CA ARG A 301 27.03 -3.09 9.33
C ARG A 301 25.67 -3.64 9.75
N ALA A 302 24.61 -2.89 9.51
CA ALA A 302 23.27 -3.27 9.92
C ALA A 302 22.22 -2.90 8.88
N LEU A 303 21.03 -3.52 9.03
CA LEU A 303 19.79 -3.14 8.34
C LEU A 303 18.72 -2.79 9.36
N VAL A 304 18.08 -1.64 9.18
CA VAL A 304 16.87 -1.30 9.93
C VAL A 304 15.66 -1.77 9.14
N SER A 305 14.68 -2.41 9.80
CA SER A 305 13.42 -2.83 9.21
C SER A 305 12.26 -2.63 10.19
N MET A 306 11.07 -2.42 9.68
CA MET A 306 9.84 -2.61 10.45
C MET A 306 9.39 -4.06 10.30
N PHE A 307 9.30 -4.78 11.43
CA PHE A 307 8.90 -6.19 11.47
C PHE A 307 7.52 -6.34 12.13
N MET A 308 6.70 -7.24 11.58
CA MET A 308 5.45 -7.70 12.17
C MET A 308 5.11 -9.11 11.68
N SER A 309 4.23 -9.81 12.42
CA SER A 309 3.66 -11.09 11.98
C SER A 309 2.16 -11.12 12.25
N ASP A 310 1.49 -12.22 11.94
CA ASP A 310 0.06 -12.39 12.24
C ASP A 310 -0.27 -12.08 13.71
N THR A 311 0.62 -12.45 14.65
CA THR A 311 0.42 -12.28 16.10
C THR A 311 1.33 -11.25 16.75
N THR A 312 2.30 -10.73 16.01
CA THR A 312 3.25 -9.72 16.51
C THR A 312 2.95 -8.38 15.87
N ARG A 313 2.60 -7.38 16.69
CA ARG A 313 2.39 -6.02 16.23
C ARG A 313 3.68 -5.37 15.72
N PRO A 314 3.61 -4.29 14.92
CA PRO A 314 4.78 -3.63 14.37
C PRO A 314 5.85 -3.30 15.43
N ALA A 315 7.09 -3.65 15.12
CA ALA A 315 8.29 -3.34 15.85
C ALA A 315 9.35 -2.73 14.90
N LEU A 316 10.25 -1.92 15.41
CA LEU A 316 11.44 -1.52 14.67
C LEU A 316 12.62 -2.40 15.12
N VAL A 317 13.29 -3.01 14.15
CA VAL A 317 14.40 -3.96 14.40
C VAL A 317 15.65 -3.51 13.67
N LEU A 318 16.80 -3.80 14.25
CA LEU A 318 18.14 -3.62 13.67
C LEU A 318 18.79 -4.98 13.49
N TYR A 319 18.95 -5.40 12.25
CA TYR A 319 19.63 -6.63 11.90
C TYR A 319 21.14 -6.37 11.76
N ASP A 320 21.93 -6.97 12.62
CA ASP A 320 23.40 -6.91 12.59
C ASP A 320 23.93 -7.94 11.58
N LEU A 321 24.57 -7.44 10.52
CA LEU A 321 25.04 -8.28 9.41
C LEU A 321 26.27 -9.15 9.76
N GLU A 322 27.04 -8.76 10.79
CA GLU A 322 28.19 -9.52 11.25
C GLU A 322 27.77 -10.64 12.20
N ARG A 323 26.93 -10.33 13.19
CA ARG A 323 26.36 -11.34 14.14
C ARG A 323 25.37 -12.28 13.45
N ASP A 324 24.77 -11.87 12.32
CA ASP A 324 23.71 -12.58 11.61
C ASP A 324 22.46 -12.82 12.50
N ASP A 325 22.08 -11.77 13.25
CA ASP A 325 21.00 -11.74 14.23
C ASP A 325 20.45 -10.31 14.35
N TYR A 326 19.31 -10.11 15.00
CA TYR A 326 18.68 -8.80 15.14
C TYR A 326 18.40 -8.40 16.58
N ASP A 327 18.42 -7.10 16.82
CA ASP A 327 17.98 -6.44 18.06
C ASP A 327 16.68 -5.68 17.80
N THR A 328 15.83 -5.60 18.82
CA THR A 328 14.62 -4.77 18.76
C THR A 328 14.95 -3.35 19.21
N LEU A 329 14.88 -2.39 18.29
CA LEU A 329 15.05 -0.96 18.57
C LEU A 329 13.87 -0.39 19.34
N ILE A 330 12.65 -0.66 18.85
CA ILE A 330 11.40 -0.29 19.51
C ILE A 330 10.48 -1.50 19.50
N ALA A 331 10.14 -1.95 20.69
CA ALA A 331 9.27 -3.11 20.89
C ALA A 331 7.80 -2.79 20.52
N PRO A 332 7.03 -3.80 20.11
CA PRO A 332 5.60 -3.63 19.88
C PRO A 332 4.88 -3.36 21.21
N GLU A 333 3.92 -2.43 21.18
CA GLU A 333 3.09 -2.13 22.35
C GLU A 333 1.76 -2.90 22.26
N TYR A 334 1.33 -3.46 23.41
CA TYR A 334 0.08 -4.23 23.52
C TYR A 334 -0.90 -3.64 24.53
N GLY A 335 -0.53 -2.57 25.25
CA GLY A 335 -1.34 -2.01 26.33
C GLY A 335 -1.66 -3.05 27.40
N SER A 336 -2.94 -3.23 27.74
CA SER A 336 -3.41 -4.29 28.64
C SER A 336 -3.79 -5.59 27.91
N ILE A 337 -3.71 -5.62 26.56
CA ILE A 337 -4.08 -6.79 25.75
C ILE A 337 -3.02 -7.87 25.91
N ASP A 338 -3.45 -9.07 26.31
CA ASP A 338 -2.59 -10.25 26.32
C ASP A 338 -2.30 -10.68 24.86
N PRO A 339 -1.02 -10.64 24.40
CA PRO A 339 -0.67 -11.04 23.04
C PRO A 339 -1.09 -12.48 22.67
N SER A 340 -1.27 -13.37 23.65
CA SER A 340 -1.75 -14.74 23.43
C SER A 340 -3.18 -14.81 22.94
N LEU A 341 -3.93 -13.69 22.96
CA LEU A 341 -5.28 -13.58 22.38
C LEU A 341 -5.25 -13.55 20.85
N PHE A 342 -4.18 -13.08 20.25
CA PHE A 342 -4.06 -13.02 18.80
C PHE A 342 -3.91 -14.42 18.19
N VAL A 343 -4.46 -14.60 17.00
CA VAL A 343 -4.48 -15.89 16.29
C VAL A 343 -3.58 -15.84 15.05
N GLU A 344 -2.91 -16.95 14.76
CA GLU A 344 -2.13 -17.11 13.54
C GLU A 344 -3.05 -17.22 12.32
N GLY A 345 -2.66 -16.59 11.21
CA GLY A 345 -3.25 -16.75 9.91
C GLY A 345 -2.69 -17.99 9.21
N GLU A 346 -3.54 -18.90 8.80
CA GLU A 346 -3.17 -20.07 8.00
C GLU A 346 -3.12 -19.68 6.52
N HIS A 347 -1.95 -19.79 5.85
CA HIS A 347 -1.88 -19.61 4.41
C HIS A 347 -2.47 -20.85 3.72
N ILE A 348 -3.55 -20.66 2.98
CA ILE A 348 -4.31 -21.71 2.32
C ILE A 348 -4.45 -21.43 0.81
N TRP A 349 -4.94 -22.43 0.09
CA TRP A 349 -5.36 -22.31 -1.30
C TRP A 349 -6.75 -22.91 -1.46
N TYR A 350 -7.64 -22.25 -2.22
CA TYR A 350 -8.94 -22.82 -2.59
C TYR A 350 -9.14 -22.82 -4.11
N ASP A 351 -9.95 -23.75 -4.59
CA ASP A 351 -10.27 -23.83 -6.02
C ASP A 351 -11.37 -22.83 -6.36
N THR A 352 -11.18 -22.08 -7.46
CA THR A 352 -12.18 -21.20 -8.03
C THR A 352 -12.88 -21.84 -9.24
N PHE A 353 -13.86 -21.16 -9.82
CA PHE A 353 -14.80 -21.65 -10.83
C PHE A 353 -14.14 -22.24 -12.10
N ASP A 354 -12.96 -21.78 -12.48
CA ASP A 354 -12.22 -22.22 -13.67
C ASP A 354 -11.05 -23.17 -13.34
N GLY A 355 -10.96 -23.64 -12.09
CA GLY A 355 -9.91 -24.56 -11.61
C GLY A 355 -8.60 -23.87 -11.24
N LEU A 356 -8.54 -22.52 -11.30
CA LEU A 356 -7.41 -21.77 -10.73
C LEU A 356 -7.41 -21.95 -9.22
N LYS A 357 -6.23 -21.97 -8.61
CA LYS A 357 -6.08 -21.96 -7.15
C LYS A 357 -5.83 -20.54 -6.67
N ILE A 358 -6.67 -20.11 -5.74
CA ILE A 358 -6.58 -18.77 -5.15
C ILE A 358 -5.93 -18.87 -3.77
N PRO A 359 -4.81 -18.17 -3.53
CA PRO A 359 -4.19 -18.11 -2.22
C PRO A 359 -5.02 -17.23 -1.27
N ALA A 360 -5.03 -17.58 0.00
CA ALA A 360 -5.73 -16.81 1.02
C ALA A 360 -5.09 -17.00 2.40
N ILE A 361 -5.39 -16.08 3.31
CA ILE A 361 -5.07 -16.22 4.74
C ILE A 361 -6.37 -16.52 5.48
N LEU A 362 -6.38 -17.58 6.27
CA LEU A 362 -7.55 -18.02 7.03
C LEU A 362 -7.29 -17.86 8.53
N TYR A 363 -8.09 -17.01 9.18
CA TYR A 363 -8.07 -16.85 10.63
C TYR A 363 -9.23 -17.60 11.26
N ARG A 364 -8.96 -18.33 12.34
CA ARG A 364 -9.97 -19.08 13.10
C ARG A 364 -10.02 -18.57 14.54
N PRO A 365 -11.22 -18.45 15.14
CA PRO A 365 -11.36 -18.18 16.56
C PRO A 365 -10.57 -19.18 17.41
N ARG A 366 -9.92 -18.70 18.49
CA ARG A 366 -9.18 -19.53 19.43
C ARG A 366 -10.05 -20.60 20.08
N GLU A 367 -11.26 -20.20 20.44
CA GLU A 367 -12.20 -21.05 21.17
C GLU A 367 -13.43 -21.33 20.31
N GLN A 368 -13.77 -22.58 20.23
CA GLN A 368 -15.00 -23.04 19.60
C GLN A 368 -15.63 -24.09 20.51
N ALA A 369 -16.88 -23.86 20.92
CA ALA A 369 -17.63 -24.86 21.66
C ALA A 369 -17.88 -26.10 20.77
N ARG A 370 -17.79 -27.29 21.33
CA ARG A 370 -17.96 -28.53 20.59
C ARG A 370 -19.33 -28.58 19.90
N GLY A 371 -19.29 -28.72 18.57
CA GLY A 371 -20.51 -28.78 17.74
C GLY A 371 -21.13 -27.41 17.39
N GLN A 372 -20.58 -26.31 17.85
CA GLN A 372 -21.00 -24.96 17.44
C GLN A 372 -20.51 -24.67 16.03
N LYS A 373 -21.40 -24.16 15.18
CA LYS A 373 -21.04 -23.59 13.89
C LYS A 373 -20.84 -22.07 14.02
N LEU A 374 -19.77 -21.56 13.40
CA LEU A 374 -19.34 -20.18 13.50
C LEU A 374 -19.78 -19.37 12.28
N PRO A 375 -20.13 -18.08 12.43
CA PRO A 375 -20.26 -17.19 11.28
C PRO A 375 -18.90 -16.97 10.62
N ALA A 376 -18.91 -16.55 9.35
CA ALA A 376 -17.68 -16.32 8.62
C ALA A 376 -17.73 -15.00 7.81
N ILE A 377 -16.57 -14.43 7.54
CA ILE A 377 -16.41 -13.17 6.81
C ILE A 377 -15.34 -13.36 5.73
N VAL A 378 -15.67 -12.94 4.50
CA VAL A 378 -14.70 -12.76 3.43
C VAL A 378 -14.23 -11.31 3.46
N ALA A 379 -12.95 -11.07 3.73
CA ALA A 379 -12.34 -9.75 3.74
C ALA A 379 -11.56 -9.51 2.44
N VAL A 380 -11.97 -8.53 1.63
CA VAL A 380 -11.36 -8.28 0.32
C VAL A 380 -10.44 -7.05 0.38
N HIS A 381 -9.19 -7.22 -0.07
CA HIS A 381 -8.20 -6.13 -0.06
C HIS A 381 -8.48 -5.03 -1.09
N GLY A 382 -7.88 -3.87 -0.86
CA GLY A 382 -7.85 -2.77 -1.82
C GLY A 382 -6.85 -2.99 -2.95
N GLY A 383 -6.87 -2.13 -3.96
CA GLY A 383 -5.95 -2.21 -5.09
C GLY A 383 -6.64 -1.96 -6.42
N PRO A 384 -6.80 -2.95 -7.33
CA PRO A 384 -6.63 -4.42 -7.24
C PRO A 384 -5.18 -4.91 -7.13
N THR A 385 -4.20 -4.17 -7.65
CA THR A 385 -2.77 -4.50 -7.57
C THR A 385 -2.25 -4.32 -6.14
N GLY A 386 -2.64 -5.23 -5.26
CA GLY A 386 -2.28 -5.33 -3.86
C GLY A 386 -2.38 -6.78 -3.42
N GLN A 387 -2.23 -7.04 -2.12
CA GLN A 387 -2.46 -8.36 -1.54
C GLN A 387 -2.67 -8.26 -0.04
N TRP A 388 -3.27 -9.30 0.55
CA TRP A 388 -3.18 -9.58 1.96
C TRP A 388 -1.83 -10.20 2.29
N PHE A 389 -1.23 -9.76 3.37
CA PHE A 389 0.05 -10.25 3.85
C PHE A 389 -0.11 -10.95 5.19
N ARG A 390 0.78 -11.88 5.49
CA ARG A 390 0.94 -12.48 6.81
C ARG A 390 1.63 -11.50 7.76
N GLY A 391 0.92 -10.42 8.05
CA GLY A 391 1.27 -9.38 8.99
C GLY A 391 0.16 -9.17 10.00
N PHE A 392 0.33 -8.24 10.92
CA PHE A 392 -0.68 -7.95 11.94
C PHE A 392 -1.87 -7.19 11.31
N ASP A 393 -2.98 -7.89 11.09
CA ASP A 393 -4.24 -7.28 10.69
C ASP A 393 -5.18 -7.14 11.91
N PRO A 394 -5.41 -5.92 12.41
CA PRO A 394 -6.27 -5.72 13.57
C PRO A 394 -7.73 -6.10 13.31
N TYR A 395 -8.23 -6.00 12.06
CA TYR A 395 -9.60 -6.39 11.71
C TYR A 395 -9.78 -7.89 11.78
N ALA A 396 -8.89 -8.66 11.16
CA ALA A 396 -8.92 -10.12 11.24
C ALA A 396 -8.80 -10.58 12.71
N GLN A 397 -7.93 -9.95 13.50
CA GLN A 397 -7.71 -10.31 14.90
C GLN A 397 -8.95 -10.07 15.78
N PHE A 398 -9.57 -8.90 15.73
CA PHE A 398 -10.75 -8.67 16.56
C PHE A 398 -11.99 -9.45 16.05
N LEU A 399 -12.15 -9.63 14.75
CA LEU A 399 -13.24 -10.43 14.20
C LEU A 399 -13.10 -11.90 14.62
N ALA A 400 -11.87 -12.45 14.60
CA ALA A 400 -11.62 -13.80 15.10
C ALA A 400 -11.91 -13.90 16.62
N ASP A 401 -11.54 -12.89 17.42
CA ASP A 401 -11.86 -12.85 18.86
C ASP A 401 -13.37 -12.74 19.13
N LEU A 402 -14.12 -12.06 18.25
CA LEU A 402 -15.58 -12.00 18.30
C LEU A 402 -16.26 -13.31 17.87
N GLY A 403 -15.49 -14.28 17.36
CA GLY A 403 -15.97 -15.61 17.00
C GLY A 403 -16.24 -15.82 15.52
N TYR A 404 -15.75 -14.95 14.65
CA TYR A 404 -15.86 -15.12 13.20
C TYR A 404 -14.67 -15.89 12.64
N VAL A 405 -14.93 -16.79 11.68
CA VAL A 405 -13.89 -17.27 10.77
C VAL A 405 -13.68 -16.20 9.71
N VAL A 406 -12.44 -15.73 9.53
CA VAL A 406 -12.12 -14.68 8.54
C VAL A 406 -11.24 -15.28 7.46
N ILE A 407 -11.61 -15.12 6.20
CA ILE A 407 -10.77 -15.45 5.05
C ILE A 407 -10.40 -14.16 4.31
N GLU A 408 -9.12 -14.02 4.04
CA GLU A 408 -8.51 -12.91 3.30
C GLU A 408 -7.95 -13.43 1.96
N PRO A 409 -8.79 -13.51 0.90
CA PRO A 409 -8.34 -14.05 -0.38
C PRO A 409 -7.46 -13.05 -1.13
N ASN A 410 -6.36 -13.56 -1.69
CA ASN A 410 -5.56 -12.87 -2.71
C ASN A 410 -6.09 -13.28 -4.07
N ILE A 411 -7.18 -12.63 -4.49
CA ILE A 411 -7.89 -12.92 -5.74
C ILE A 411 -7.02 -12.63 -6.96
N ARG A 412 -7.38 -13.18 -8.14
CA ARG A 412 -6.69 -12.79 -9.38
C ARG A 412 -6.62 -11.27 -9.53
N GLY A 413 -5.48 -10.75 -9.97
CA GLY A 413 -5.15 -9.32 -9.90
C GLY A 413 -4.20 -8.97 -8.76
N SER A 414 -4.11 -9.81 -7.72
CA SER A 414 -3.20 -9.60 -6.59
C SER A 414 -1.73 -9.72 -7.00
N THR A 415 -0.86 -9.00 -6.27
CA THR A 415 0.61 -9.07 -6.40
C THR A 415 1.19 -10.26 -5.65
N GLY A 416 2.48 -10.58 -5.89
CA GLY A 416 3.21 -11.63 -5.17
C GLY A 416 3.00 -13.06 -5.70
N TYR A 417 2.25 -13.21 -6.79
CA TYR A 417 1.94 -14.50 -7.40
C TYR A 417 2.30 -14.52 -8.90
N GLY A 418 3.19 -13.63 -9.30
CA GLY A 418 3.68 -13.45 -10.66
C GLY A 418 2.80 -12.55 -11.52
N THR A 419 3.39 -12.05 -12.63
CA THR A 419 2.74 -11.09 -13.53
C THR A 419 1.49 -11.66 -14.21
N LYS A 420 1.51 -12.96 -14.56
CA LYS A 420 0.34 -13.61 -15.16
C LYS A 420 -0.87 -13.56 -14.24
N PHE A 421 -0.69 -13.81 -12.93
CA PHE A 421 -1.77 -13.77 -11.96
C PHE A 421 -2.27 -12.33 -11.73
N ARG A 422 -1.35 -11.38 -11.61
CA ARG A 422 -1.64 -9.95 -11.48
C ARG A 422 -2.44 -9.43 -12.70
N ASP A 423 -2.01 -9.79 -13.89
CA ASP A 423 -2.58 -9.27 -15.13
C ASP A 423 -3.92 -9.91 -15.52
N MET A 424 -4.37 -10.97 -14.80
CA MET A 424 -5.69 -11.58 -15.00
C MET A 424 -6.87 -10.64 -14.70
N ALA A 425 -6.66 -9.58 -13.93
CA ALA A 425 -7.71 -8.58 -13.65
C ALA A 425 -7.80 -7.47 -14.70
N LEU A 426 -6.86 -7.42 -15.67
CA LEU A 426 -6.88 -6.40 -16.72
C LEU A 426 -8.12 -6.56 -17.61
N LYS A 427 -8.89 -5.47 -17.71
CA LYS A 427 -10.20 -5.40 -18.40
C LYS A 427 -11.24 -6.36 -17.82
N ASP A 428 -11.10 -6.75 -16.56
CA ASP A 428 -12.02 -7.73 -15.98
C ASP A 428 -12.39 -7.46 -14.49
N TRP A 429 -12.22 -6.25 -14.00
CA TRP A 429 -12.67 -5.89 -12.65
C TRP A 429 -14.14 -6.24 -12.45
N GLY A 430 -14.48 -6.94 -11.34
CA GLY A 430 -15.85 -7.40 -11.07
C GLY A 430 -16.34 -8.50 -12.03
N GLY A 431 -15.40 -9.17 -12.69
CA GLY A 431 -15.61 -10.34 -13.53
C GLY A 431 -15.12 -11.62 -12.87
N ALA A 432 -14.04 -12.18 -13.37
CA ALA A 432 -13.48 -13.42 -12.82
C ALA A 432 -12.92 -13.26 -11.39
N ASP A 433 -12.46 -12.09 -11.02
CA ASP A 433 -12.06 -11.76 -9.65
C ASP A 433 -13.24 -11.74 -8.66
N LEU A 434 -14.45 -11.34 -9.12
CA LEU A 434 -15.68 -11.48 -8.34
C LEU A 434 -16.07 -12.95 -8.14
N GLU A 435 -15.87 -13.79 -9.15
CA GLU A 435 -16.07 -15.25 -9.01
C GLU A 435 -15.11 -15.85 -7.97
N ASP A 436 -13.84 -15.38 -7.91
CA ASP A 436 -12.90 -15.80 -6.87
C ASP A 436 -13.41 -15.46 -5.47
N VAL A 437 -13.98 -14.26 -5.29
CA VAL A 437 -14.61 -13.83 -4.02
C VAL A 437 -15.82 -14.70 -3.68
N ALA A 438 -16.68 -15.01 -4.65
CA ALA A 438 -17.82 -15.91 -4.45
C ALA A 438 -17.36 -17.33 -4.09
N CYS A 439 -16.31 -17.84 -4.73
CA CYS A 439 -15.71 -19.13 -4.41
C CYS A 439 -15.07 -19.17 -3.00
N ALA A 440 -14.57 -18.04 -2.47
CA ALA A 440 -14.14 -17.96 -1.08
C ALA A 440 -15.31 -18.21 -0.10
N ALA A 441 -16.48 -17.64 -0.38
CA ALA A 441 -17.69 -17.93 0.41
C ALA A 441 -18.10 -19.41 0.31
N GLU A 442 -18.03 -20.00 -0.89
CA GLU A 442 -18.29 -21.43 -1.08
C GLU A 442 -17.27 -22.32 -0.37
N TYR A 443 -16.00 -21.92 -0.33
CA TYR A 443 -14.97 -22.59 0.46
C TYR A 443 -15.34 -22.59 1.95
N LEU A 444 -15.71 -21.43 2.49
CA LEU A 444 -16.14 -21.29 3.90
C LEU A 444 -17.35 -22.18 4.21
N ARG A 445 -18.37 -22.25 3.32
CA ARG A 445 -19.56 -23.10 3.50
C ARG A 445 -19.24 -24.58 3.66
N ARG A 446 -18.16 -25.05 3.05
CA ARG A 446 -17.72 -26.45 3.11
C ARG A 446 -16.96 -26.79 4.40
N LEU A 447 -16.51 -25.78 5.14
CA LEU A 447 -15.80 -26.01 6.40
C LEU A 447 -16.79 -26.54 7.46
N PRO A 448 -16.48 -27.68 8.13
CA PRO A 448 -17.42 -28.33 9.03
C PRO A 448 -17.84 -27.50 10.24
N TYR A 449 -17.05 -26.50 10.58
CA TYR A 449 -17.25 -25.61 11.71
C TYR A 449 -17.86 -24.24 11.33
N VAL A 450 -18.12 -23.98 10.05
CA VAL A 450 -18.76 -22.74 9.58
C VAL A 450 -20.27 -22.95 9.41
N ASP A 451 -21.05 -21.93 9.78
CA ASP A 451 -22.48 -21.86 9.50
C ASP A 451 -22.68 -21.33 8.06
N PRO A 452 -23.18 -22.18 7.14
CA PRO A 452 -23.31 -21.81 5.73
C PRO A 452 -24.28 -20.65 5.48
N GLU A 453 -25.22 -20.38 6.40
CA GLU A 453 -26.21 -19.31 6.30
C GLU A 453 -25.74 -17.97 6.88
N ARG A 454 -24.55 -17.96 7.51
CA ARG A 454 -24.01 -16.80 8.22
C ARG A 454 -22.66 -16.39 7.65
N ILE A 455 -22.66 -15.99 6.36
CA ILE A 455 -21.47 -15.51 5.66
C ILE A 455 -21.63 -14.05 5.30
N GLY A 456 -20.67 -13.23 5.72
CA GLY A 456 -20.58 -11.81 5.40
C GLY A 456 -19.40 -11.50 4.50
N ILE A 457 -19.40 -10.28 3.97
CA ILE A 457 -18.28 -9.72 3.19
C ILE A 457 -17.94 -8.33 3.70
N PHE A 458 -16.65 -8.01 3.69
CA PHE A 458 -16.13 -6.70 4.06
C PHE A 458 -14.97 -6.32 3.14
N GLY A 459 -14.87 -5.04 2.77
CA GLY A 459 -13.71 -4.55 2.04
C GLY A 459 -13.68 -3.03 1.91
N GLY A 460 -12.47 -2.49 1.72
CA GLY A 460 -12.22 -1.07 1.52
C GLY A 460 -11.65 -0.76 0.13
N SER A 461 -11.95 0.42 -0.43
CA SER A 461 -11.44 0.86 -1.73
C SER A 461 -11.88 -0.11 -2.84
N TYR A 462 -10.93 -0.76 -3.52
CA TYR A 462 -11.26 -1.85 -4.44
C TYR A 462 -12.00 -3.01 -3.75
N GLY A 463 -11.65 -3.34 -2.49
CA GLY A 463 -12.43 -4.30 -1.70
C GLY A 463 -13.86 -3.83 -1.43
N GLY A 464 -14.06 -2.52 -1.26
CA GLY A 464 -15.39 -1.90 -1.19
C GLY A 464 -16.15 -1.98 -2.52
N TYR A 465 -15.47 -1.79 -3.65
CA TYR A 465 -16.00 -2.06 -4.99
C TYR A 465 -16.44 -3.52 -5.12
N MET A 466 -15.57 -4.46 -4.73
CA MET A 466 -15.90 -5.88 -4.74
C MET A 466 -17.08 -6.22 -3.85
N THR A 467 -17.18 -5.58 -2.68
CA THR A 467 -18.33 -5.74 -1.79
C THR A 467 -19.63 -5.31 -2.47
N PHE A 468 -19.65 -4.14 -3.13
CA PHE A 468 -20.81 -3.68 -3.90
C PHE A 468 -21.13 -4.62 -5.06
N MET A 469 -20.14 -5.06 -5.82
CA MET A 469 -20.33 -6.02 -6.91
C MET A 469 -20.87 -7.36 -6.39
N ALA A 470 -20.32 -7.86 -5.27
CA ALA A 470 -20.71 -9.12 -4.66
C ALA A 470 -22.19 -9.12 -4.23
N VAL A 471 -22.65 -8.09 -3.50
CA VAL A 471 -24.06 -8.02 -3.08
C VAL A 471 -25.02 -7.74 -4.21
N SER A 472 -24.54 -7.18 -5.32
CA SER A 472 -25.35 -6.83 -6.49
C SER A 472 -25.42 -7.93 -7.56
N LYS A 473 -24.33 -8.70 -7.77
CA LYS A 473 -24.24 -9.73 -8.81
C LYS A 473 -24.22 -11.16 -8.31
N LYS A 474 -23.89 -11.35 -7.02
CA LYS A 474 -23.82 -12.65 -6.34
C LYS A 474 -24.58 -12.62 -5.00
N PRO A 475 -25.83 -12.10 -4.97
CA PRO A 475 -26.55 -11.82 -3.71
C PRO A 475 -26.81 -13.07 -2.85
N GLU A 476 -26.82 -14.27 -3.47
CA GLU A 476 -27.09 -15.56 -2.81
C GLU A 476 -25.99 -15.97 -1.82
N HIS A 477 -24.82 -15.34 -1.89
CA HIS A 477 -23.70 -15.71 -1.03
C HIS A 477 -23.67 -14.96 0.31
N TRP A 478 -24.35 -13.81 0.42
CA TRP A 478 -24.08 -12.85 1.48
C TRP A 478 -25.28 -12.56 2.37
N LYS A 479 -25.09 -12.71 3.67
CA LYS A 479 -26.07 -12.34 4.70
C LYS A 479 -25.92 -10.87 5.11
N ALA A 480 -24.67 -10.41 5.27
CA ALA A 480 -24.32 -9.05 5.64
C ALA A 480 -23.08 -8.56 4.86
N ALA A 481 -22.99 -7.27 4.61
CA ALA A 481 -21.89 -6.68 3.85
C ALA A 481 -21.50 -5.31 4.39
N VAL A 482 -20.18 -5.01 4.42
CA VAL A 482 -19.68 -3.68 4.78
C VAL A 482 -18.78 -3.18 3.65
N ALA A 483 -19.23 -2.16 2.93
CA ALA A 483 -18.49 -1.51 1.87
C ALA A 483 -17.91 -0.18 2.37
N TRP A 484 -16.57 -0.10 2.40
CA TRP A 484 -15.86 1.07 2.86
C TRP A 484 -15.18 1.78 1.70
N VAL A 485 -15.42 3.11 1.56
CA VAL A 485 -14.87 3.96 0.49
C VAL A 485 -14.86 3.28 -0.87
N GLY A 486 -15.97 2.55 -1.17
CA GLY A 486 -16.06 1.69 -2.36
C GLY A 486 -16.56 2.42 -3.59
N ILE A 487 -16.41 1.76 -4.73
CA ILE A 487 -16.79 2.25 -6.05
C ILE A 487 -18.09 1.57 -6.50
N THR A 488 -19.01 2.33 -7.08
CA THR A 488 -20.32 1.79 -7.55
C THR A 488 -20.58 2.08 -9.02
N ASP A 489 -19.91 3.10 -9.59
CA ASP A 489 -20.08 3.59 -10.95
C ASP A 489 -18.71 3.95 -11.52
N LEU A 490 -18.13 3.08 -12.35
CA LEU A 490 -16.79 3.25 -12.92
C LEU A 490 -16.69 4.45 -13.89
N PRO A 491 -17.66 4.70 -14.81
CA PRO A 491 -17.63 5.90 -15.66
C PRO A 491 -17.56 7.20 -14.87
N LYS A 492 -18.37 7.34 -13.80
CA LYS A 492 -18.34 8.54 -12.97
C LYS A 492 -17.08 8.65 -12.13
N LEU A 493 -16.52 7.53 -11.67
CA LEU A 493 -15.22 7.52 -11.02
C LEU A 493 -14.16 8.10 -11.96
N TYR A 494 -14.08 7.60 -13.20
CA TYR A 494 -13.12 8.07 -14.19
C TYR A 494 -13.27 9.55 -14.48
N GLU A 495 -14.48 10.04 -14.68
CA GLU A 495 -14.77 11.46 -14.95
C GLU A 495 -14.22 12.39 -13.86
N LYS A 496 -14.36 11.99 -12.59
CA LYS A 496 -13.96 12.78 -11.41
C LYS A 496 -12.49 12.63 -11.01
N SER A 497 -11.79 11.67 -11.56
CA SER A 497 -10.44 11.31 -11.13
C SER A 497 -9.37 12.25 -11.68
N MET A 498 -8.27 12.37 -10.95
CA MET A 498 -7.05 13.04 -11.39
C MET A 498 -6.39 12.30 -12.57
N GLU A 499 -5.58 12.98 -13.38
CA GLU A 499 -5.05 12.43 -14.64
C GLU A 499 -4.21 11.15 -14.47
N HIS A 500 -3.41 11.03 -13.42
CA HIS A 500 -2.66 9.81 -13.16
C HIS A 500 -3.57 8.63 -12.76
N PHE A 501 -4.70 8.87 -12.07
CA PHE A 501 -5.72 7.84 -11.85
C PHE A 501 -6.49 7.50 -13.12
N LYS A 502 -6.79 8.48 -13.98
CA LYS A 502 -7.38 8.20 -15.30
C LYS A 502 -6.47 7.34 -16.15
N TYR A 503 -5.14 7.58 -16.10
CA TYR A 503 -4.16 6.71 -16.73
C TYR A 503 -4.25 5.29 -16.20
N TYR A 504 -4.23 5.13 -14.87
CA TYR A 504 -4.34 3.83 -14.20
C TYR A 504 -5.65 3.11 -14.57
N PHE A 505 -6.80 3.78 -14.53
CA PHE A 505 -8.07 3.17 -14.89
C PHE A 505 -8.12 2.74 -16.36
N ARG A 506 -7.55 3.51 -17.27
CA ARG A 506 -7.43 3.08 -18.68
C ARG A 506 -6.53 1.87 -18.83
N GLN A 507 -5.45 1.79 -18.10
CA GLN A 507 -4.59 0.62 -18.04
C GLN A 507 -5.36 -0.61 -17.56
N GLN A 508 -6.15 -0.45 -16.51
CA GLN A 508 -6.86 -1.54 -15.86
C GLN A 508 -8.14 -1.96 -16.59
N MET A 509 -8.93 -1.02 -17.11
CA MET A 509 -10.28 -1.27 -17.63
C MET A 509 -10.45 -0.95 -19.10
N GLY A 510 -9.41 -0.45 -19.76
CA GLY A 510 -9.49 -0.01 -21.16
C GLY A 510 -10.03 1.41 -21.30
N ASP A 511 -10.35 1.77 -22.54
CA ASP A 511 -10.83 3.10 -22.90
C ASP A 511 -12.32 3.25 -22.52
N PRO A 512 -12.71 4.23 -21.69
CA PRO A 512 -14.09 4.34 -21.21
C PRO A 512 -15.13 4.62 -22.30
N GLU A 513 -14.71 5.14 -23.47
CA GLU A 513 -15.61 5.36 -24.60
C GLU A 513 -15.73 4.11 -25.48
N LYS A 514 -14.59 3.46 -25.80
CA LYS A 514 -14.56 2.27 -26.66
C LYS A 514 -15.05 1.02 -25.93
N ASP A 515 -14.75 0.91 -24.64
CA ASP A 515 -15.11 -0.22 -23.77
C ASP A 515 -16.31 0.14 -22.87
N ALA A 516 -17.18 1.10 -23.27
CA ALA A 516 -18.27 1.66 -22.45
C ALA A 516 -19.23 0.59 -21.89
N ASP A 517 -19.54 -0.45 -22.68
CA ASP A 517 -20.39 -1.55 -22.23
C ASP A 517 -19.75 -2.35 -21.10
N LEU A 518 -18.42 -2.58 -21.16
CA LEU A 518 -17.66 -3.22 -20.09
C LEU A 518 -17.71 -2.36 -18.82
N TRP A 519 -17.41 -1.06 -18.92
CA TRP A 519 -17.43 -0.16 -17.78
C TRP A 519 -18.81 -0.12 -17.11
N ARG A 520 -19.88 -0.12 -17.89
CA ARG A 520 -21.24 -0.17 -17.38
C ARG A 520 -21.55 -1.51 -16.71
N GLU A 521 -21.20 -2.63 -17.34
CA GLU A 521 -21.45 -3.97 -16.82
C GLU A 521 -20.70 -4.23 -15.51
N ARG A 522 -19.54 -3.60 -15.34
CA ARG A 522 -18.70 -3.69 -14.14
C ARG A 522 -19.02 -2.60 -13.09
N SER A 523 -20.17 -1.94 -13.19
CA SER A 523 -20.65 -0.92 -12.25
C SER A 523 -21.84 -1.41 -11.45
N ALA A 524 -21.67 -1.61 -10.14
CA ALA A 524 -22.65 -2.19 -9.21
C ALA A 524 -23.99 -1.42 -9.19
N ILE A 525 -23.98 -0.10 -9.44
CA ILE A 525 -25.15 0.78 -9.43
C ILE A 525 -26.27 0.27 -10.35
N HIS A 526 -25.93 -0.41 -11.44
CA HIS A 526 -26.90 -0.93 -12.41
C HIS A 526 -27.60 -2.21 -11.93
N PHE A 527 -27.07 -2.86 -10.89
CA PHE A 527 -27.57 -4.13 -10.34
C PHE A 527 -28.08 -3.99 -8.89
N ALA A 528 -28.24 -2.76 -8.40
CA ALA A 528 -28.65 -2.46 -7.02
C ALA A 528 -30.02 -3.08 -6.64
N ASN A 529 -30.88 -3.39 -7.62
CA ASN A 529 -32.16 -4.08 -7.39
C ASN A 529 -32.00 -5.51 -6.86
N ASN A 530 -30.84 -6.14 -7.06
CA ASN A 530 -30.57 -7.52 -6.61
C ASN A 530 -30.08 -7.60 -5.15
N VAL A 531 -29.74 -6.47 -4.53
CA VAL A 531 -29.21 -6.45 -3.17
C VAL A 531 -30.21 -7.02 -2.18
N ASN A 532 -29.85 -8.13 -1.54
CA ASN A 532 -30.65 -8.81 -0.51
C ASN A 532 -29.94 -8.85 0.85
N ALA A 533 -28.62 -8.72 0.87
CA ALA A 533 -27.83 -8.65 2.09
C ALA A 533 -28.13 -7.37 2.89
N ARG A 534 -28.00 -7.43 4.20
CA ARG A 534 -27.89 -6.22 5.02
C ARG A 534 -26.58 -5.52 4.64
N LEU A 535 -26.66 -4.25 4.27
CA LEU A 535 -25.51 -3.50 3.74
C LEU A 535 -25.20 -2.28 4.60
N LEU A 536 -23.97 -2.16 5.09
CA LEU A 536 -23.42 -0.92 5.65
C LEU A 536 -22.47 -0.28 4.63
N MET A 537 -22.69 0.99 4.33
CA MET A 537 -21.82 1.81 3.49
C MET A 537 -21.15 2.86 4.36
N VAL A 538 -19.81 2.95 4.30
CA VAL A 538 -19.02 3.93 5.08
C VAL A 538 -18.11 4.69 4.13
N HIS A 539 -18.09 6.05 4.22
CA HIS A 539 -17.30 6.88 3.31
C HIS A 539 -16.74 8.14 3.96
N GLY A 540 -15.50 8.49 3.66
CA GLY A 540 -14.92 9.80 3.97
C GLY A 540 -15.39 10.85 2.96
N VAL A 541 -15.81 12.00 3.44
CA VAL A 541 -16.41 13.06 2.57
C VAL A 541 -15.37 13.67 1.63
N ASN A 542 -14.12 13.74 2.07
CA ASN A 542 -13.02 14.37 1.32
C ASN A 542 -12.22 13.37 0.45
N ASP A 543 -12.75 12.16 0.23
CA ASP A 543 -12.05 11.11 -0.52
C ASP A 543 -11.85 11.48 -2.01
N PRO A 544 -10.59 11.75 -2.47
CA PRO A 544 -10.34 12.11 -3.86
C PRO A 544 -10.08 10.90 -4.77
N ARG A 545 -9.88 9.70 -4.18
CA ARG A 545 -9.64 8.45 -4.92
C ARG A 545 -10.92 7.77 -5.32
N CYS A 546 -11.83 7.65 -4.34
CA CYS A 546 -13.18 7.15 -4.52
C CYS A 546 -14.14 8.22 -4.00
N PRO A 547 -14.59 9.17 -4.83
CA PRO A 547 -15.43 10.27 -4.35
C PRO A 547 -16.67 9.78 -3.61
N VAL A 548 -17.05 10.47 -2.52
CA VAL A 548 -18.19 10.10 -1.65
C VAL A 548 -19.51 9.92 -2.42
N GLU A 549 -19.64 10.55 -3.59
CA GLU A 549 -20.75 10.39 -4.51
C GLU A 549 -20.95 8.93 -4.94
N GLN A 550 -19.90 8.11 -4.90
CA GLN A 550 -20.01 6.67 -5.21
C GLN A 550 -20.96 5.97 -4.23
N SER A 551 -20.83 6.22 -2.94
CA SER A 551 -21.74 5.66 -1.93
C SER A 551 -23.09 6.40 -1.88
N ARG A 552 -23.10 7.72 -2.03
CA ARG A 552 -24.35 8.52 -2.03
C ARG A 552 -25.31 8.08 -3.13
N GLN A 553 -24.83 7.93 -4.36
CA GLN A 553 -25.66 7.49 -5.48
C GLN A 553 -26.18 6.05 -5.31
N PHE A 554 -25.43 5.16 -4.68
CA PHE A 554 -25.88 3.80 -4.41
C PHE A 554 -26.95 3.78 -3.32
N ARG A 555 -26.77 4.53 -2.23
CA ARG A 555 -27.78 4.78 -1.19
C ARG A 555 -29.08 5.30 -1.81
N ASP A 556 -28.99 6.35 -2.61
CA ASP A 556 -30.16 6.99 -3.23
C ASP A 556 -30.86 6.04 -4.22
N ARG A 557 -30.07 5.19 -4.91
CA ARG A 557 -30.61 4.16 -5.78
C ARG A 557 -31.35 3.08 -5.01
N LEU A 558 -30.84 2.62 -3.87
CA LEU A 558 -31.53 1.67 -2.97
C LEU A 558 -32.84 2.27 -2.45
N ALA A 559 -32.82 3.53 -2.00
CA ALA A 559 -34.02 4.23 -1.55
C ALA A 559 -35.08 4.35 -2.67
N ALA A 560 -34.68 4.68 -3.90
CA ALA A 560 -35.56 4.72 -5.06
C ALA A 560 -36.16 3.36 -5.45
N LEU A 561 -35.50 2.26 -5.04
CA LEU A 561 -35.99 0.87 -5.20
C LEU A 561 -36.89 0.43 -4.04
N GLY A 562 -37.23 1.33 -3.11
CA GLY A 562 -38.07 1.05 -1.95
C GLY A 562 -37.37 0.39 -0.78
N ARG A 563 -36.03 0.43 -0.75
CA ARG A 563 -35.24 -0.02 0.40
C ARG A 563 -35.14 1.10 1.45
N HIS A 564 -35.15 0.74 2.71
CA HIS A 564 -35.20 1.69 3.83
C HIS A 564 -33.90 1.69 4.63
N GLU A 565 -33.32 2.89 4.84
CA GLU A 565 -32.18 3.07 5.74
C GLU A 565 -32.56 2.67 7.17
N GLY A 566 -31.63 2.03 7.89
CA GLY A 566 -31.85 1.44 9.20
C GLY A 566 -32.58 0.08 9.18
N VAL A 567 -33.21 -0.29 8.05
CA VAL A 567 -33.91 -1.57 7.87
C VAL A 567 -33.21 -2.48 6.86
N ASP A 568 -32.97 -2.02 5.65
CA ASP A 568 -32.35 -2.80 4.59
C ASP A 568 -30.85 -2.49 4.44
N PHE A 569 -30.48 -1.22 4.69
CA PHE A 569 -29.10 -0.76 4.66
C PHE A 569 -28.85 0.29 5.74
N GLU A 570 -27.57 0.52 6.04
CA GLU A 570 -27.08 1.61 6.90
C GLU A 570 -26.05 2.44 6.13
N TYR A 571 -25.97 3.73 6.44
CA TYR A 571 -25.06 4.65 5.77
C TYR A 571 -24.36 5.56 6.79
N ALA A 572 -23.04 5.72 6.65
CA ALA A 572 -22.23 6.57 7.51
C ALA A 572 -21.22 7.38 6.70
N GLU A 573 -21.21 8.70 6.89
CA GLU A 573 -20.16 9.60 6.37
C GLU A 573 -19.25 10.07 7.50
N PHE A 574 -17.98 10.27 7.15
CA PHE A 574 -16.97 10.87 8.01
C PHE A 574 -16.57 12.21 7.41
N ALA A 575 -17.07 13.30 8.01
CA ALA A 575 -17.01 14.65 7.44
C ALA A 575 -15.58 15.16 7.19
N ASP A 576 -14.64 14.80 8.08
CA ASP A 576 -13.27 15.32 8.07
C ASP A 576 -12.26 14.25 7.59
N GLU A 577 -12.74 13.24 6.85
CA GLU A 577 -11.92 12.12 6.40
C GLU A 577 -11.88 11.99 4.88
N GLY A 578 -10.70 11.56 4.38
CA GLY A 578 -10.50 11.19 2.99
C GLY A 578 -10.61 9.68 2.77
N HIS A 579 -9.66 9.11 2.03
CA HIS A 579 -9.59 7.67 1.70
C HIS A 579 -9.06 6.80 2.85
N GLY A 580 -9.36 7.15 4.07
CA GLY A 580 -8.91 6.51 5.32
C GLY A 580 -8.18 7.50 6.22
N SER A 581 -8.08 7.17 7.50
CA SER A 581 -7.50 8.02 8.53
C SER A 581 -6.60 7.26 9.49
N SER A 582 -5.61 7.95 10.03
CA SER A 582 -4.85 7.52 11.20
C SER A 582 -5.36 8.15 12.51
N ASP A 583 -6.41 8.97 12.46
CA ASP A 583 -7.03 9.54 13.66
C ASP A 583 -7.62 8.43 14.54
N ILE A 584 -7.28 8.46 15.82
CA ILE A 584 -7.66 7.41 16.77
C ILE A 584 -9.18 7.34 16.99
N GLN A 585 -9.88 8.48 17.03
CA GLN A 585 -11.33 8.46 17.23
C GLN A 585 -12.04 7.86 16.02
N GLN A 586 -11.52 8.13 14.83
CA GLN A 586 -12.06 7.52 13.61
C GLN A 586 -11.74 6.03 13.54
N LYS A 587 -10.53 5.59 13.94
CA LYS A 587 -10.22 4.15 14.05
C LYS A 587 -11.18 3.44 15.01
N ILE A 588 -11.42 4.01 16.20
CA ILE A 588 -12.34 3.45 17.18
C ILE A 588 -13.76 3.35 16.59
N ARG A 589 -14.25 4.44 16.01
CA ARG A 589 -15.56 4.47 15.36
C ARG A 589 -15.69 3.40 14.29
N THR A 590 -14.66 3.24 13.48
CA THR A 590 -14.57 2.25 12.42
C THR A 590 -14.67 0.83 12.94
N TYR A 591 -13.90 0.50 13.96
CA TYR A 591 -13.89 -0.85 14.54
C TYR A 591 -15.27 -1.19 15.12
N HIS A 592 -15.89 -0.24 15.84
CA HIS A 592 -17.24 -0.43 16.35
C HIS A 592 -18.29 -0.56 15.24
N LEU A 593 -18.24 0.29 14.21
CA LEU A 593 -19.19 0.18 13.09
C LEU A 593 -19.17 -1.20 12.44
N LEU A 594 -17.97 -1.73 12.16
CA LEU A 594 -17.82 -3.05 11.57
C LEU A 594 -18.27 -4.15 12.55
N ALA A 595 -17.76 -4.15 13.79
CA ALA A 595 -18.05 -5.16 14.78
C ALA A 595 -19.54 -5.22 15.12
N ASP A 596 -20.15 -4.06 15.45
CA ASP A 596 -21.56 -3.97 15.86
C ASP A 596 -22.49 -4.35 14.69
N PHE A 597 -22.16 -3.91 13.47
CA PHE A 597 -22.95 -4.25 12.29
C PHE A 597 -22.92 -5.75 12.01
N MET A 598 -21.72 -6.37 12.01
CA MET A 598 -21.59 -7.80 11.80
C MET A 598 -22.28 -8.61 12.90
N GLN A 599 -22.13 -8.22 14.18
CA GLN A 599 -22.80 -8.92 15.30
C GLN A 599 -24.33 -8.86 15.26
N ARG A 600 -24.91 -7.78 14.73
CA ARG A 600 -26.36 -7.64 14.58
C ARG A 600 -26.94 -8.41 13.39
N ASN A 601 -26.12 -8.68 12.37
CA ASN A 601 -26.62 -9.17 11.08
C ASN A 601 -26.05 -10.53 10.66
N LEU A 602 -25.03 -11.03 11.37
CA LEU A 602 -24.47 -12.38 11.24
C LEU A 602 -24.59 -13.15 12.57
#